data_1702c22feb2d8203aab5e80c8f7c0ea7
#
_entry.id   1702c22feb2d8203aab5e80c8f7c0ea7
#
_cell.length_a   1.000
_cell.length_b   1.000
_cell.length_c   1.000
_cell.angle_alpha   90.00
_cell.angle_beta   90.00
_cell.angle_gamma   90.00
#
_symmetry.space_group_name_H-M   'P 1'
#
loop_
_entity.id
_entity.type
_entity.pdbx_description
1 polymer ?
#
loop_
_entity_poly.entity_id
_entity_poly.type
_entity_poly.pdbx_seq_one_letter_code
_entity_poly.pdbx_strand_id
1 'polypeptide(L)'
;MNKKNEVLTNLELSSFCKQMSMILKAGISPIEGISMMIEDSQNENEKQLLEKIYEDLTMTSSLAISLKKTSVFPDYMIQMLEIGEETGRNDEVMDALSHHYQREEMILQSIKNAITYPMIMILMMVVIIVILMTKVMPIFNQVFQQLGHEMTGLSKGILLLGNTLSKYAAVFIIILLIVIGFIFYLLHNKKGKEKFKTIFYHFKGIKNLFHKIYACRLAGGMSLSLKSGLPFDRCIELSKELIYDKHFQKEINNCQNLLDEGSSLAKAFHDSHIFTGVQARMLNIAEKAGQVDSIMDDIANQLEDEIDEKISSYINILEPTLVIILSIIVGVILLSVMLPLLGIMSNI
;
A
#
# COMPACT_ATOMS: atom_id res chain seq x y z
N MET A 1 -21.95 19.39 13.56
CA MET A 1 -21.20 18.12 13.58
C MET A 1 -19.79 18.45 13.13
N ASN A 2 -18.81 18.45 14.06
CA ASN A 2 -17.41 18.71 13.72
C ASN A 2 -16.90 17.63 12.76
N LYS A 3 -16.78 17.94 11.45
CA LYS A 3 -15.92 17.16 10.57
C LYS A 3 -14.49 17.37 11.11
N LYS A 4 -13.92 16.34 11.71
CA LYS A 4 -12.48 16.25 11.95
C LYS A 4 -11.79 16.60 10.62
N ASN A 5 -10.84 17.54 10.64
CA ASN A 5 -9.99 17.82 9.48
C ASN A 5 -9.36 16.48 9.03
N GLU A 6 -9.84 15.92 7.95
CA GLU A 6 -9.22 14.73 7.36
C GLU A 6 -7.90 15.18 6.75
N VAL A 7 -6.84 14.49 7.09
CA VAL A 7 -5.51 14.69 6.48
C VAL A 7 -5.66 14.43 4.97
N LEU A 8 -5.09 15.30 4.15
CA LEU A 8 -5.10 15.18 2.69
C LEU A 8 -4.50 13.84 2.24
N THR A 9 -5.03 13.29 1.16
CA THR A 9 -4.48 12.08 0.52
C THR A 9 -3.15 12.38 -0.16
N ASN A 10 -2.32 11.36 -0.41
CA ASN A 10 -1.06 11.55 -1.11
C ASN A 10 -1.26 12.15 -2.52
N LEU A 11 -2.36 11.80 -3.19
CA LEU A 11 -2.68 12.37 -4.50
C LEU A 11 -2.98 13.88 -4.42
N GLU A 12 -3.78 14.30 -3.42
CA GLU A 12 -4.08 15.71 -3.18
C GLU A 12 -2.82 16.48 -2.79
N LEU A 13 -1.97 15.91 -1.91
CA LEU A 13 -0.69 16.50 -1.53
C LEU A 13 0.25 16.65 -2.73
N SER A 14 0.39 15.60 -3.56
CA SER A 14 1.22 15.63 -4.76
C SER A 14 0.73 16.68 -5.75
N SER A 15 -0.59 16.77 -5.98
CA SER A 15 -1.19 17.76 -6.88
C SER A 15 -0.96 19.19 -6.39
N PHE A 16 -1.20 19.46 -5.12
CA PHE A 16 -0.95 20.76 -4.49
C PHE A 16 0.52 21.16 -4.63
N CYS A 17 1.45 20.27 -4.26
CA CYS A 17 2.88 20.52 -4.37
C CYS A 17 3.30 20.78 -5.82
N LYS A 18 2.75 20.02 -6.80
CA LYS A 18 3.07 20.19 -8.22
C LYS A 18 2.62 21.53 -8.76
N GLN A 19 1.39 21.92 -8.46
CA GLN A 19 0.85 23.21 -8.88
C GLN A 19 1.66 24.36 -8.27
N MET A 20 1.92 24.29 -6.96
CA MET A 20 2.71 25.32 -6.28
C MET A 20 4.15 25.40 -6.82
N SER A 21 4.80 24.24 -7.08
CA SER A 21 6.13 24.22 -7.71
C SER A 21 6.15 24.92 -9.08
N MET A 22 5.13 24.65 -9.92
CA MET A 22 5.04 25.29 -11.25
C MET A 22 4.85 26.81 -11.13
N ILE A 23 4.03 27.26 -10.19
CA ILE A 23 3.77 28.67 -9.91
C ILE A 23 5.08 29.37 -9.46
N LEU A 24 5.76 28.77 -8.48
CA LEU A 24 7.01 29.30 -7.94
C LEU A 24 8.15 29.34 -8.98
N LYS A 25 8.27 28.28 -9.81
CA LYS A 25 9.22 28.23 -10.94
C LYS A 25 8.94 29.30 -12.01
N ALA A 26 7.69 29.71 -12.14
CA ALA A 26 7.31 30.84 -13.01
C ALA A 26 7.61 32.21 -12.39
N GLY A 27 8.15 32.26 -11.16
CA GLY A 27 8.46 33.52 -10.46
C GLY A 27 7.22 34.19 -9.83
N ILE A 28 6.10 33.49 -9.77
CA ILE A 28 4.85 33.96 -9.16
C ILE A 28 4.95 33.78 -7.65
N SER A 29 4.47 34.76 -6.88
CA SER A 29 4.52 34.68 -5.42
C SER A 29 3.58 33.59 -4.86
N PRO A 30 3.89 32.98 -3.67
CA PRO A 30 3.00 32.00 -3.06
C PRO A 30 1.57 32.53 -2.83
N ILE A 31 1.42 33.81 -2.48
CA ILE A 31 0.12 34.45 -2.24
C ILE A 31 -0.71 34.48 -3.54
N GLU A 32 -0.11 34.92 -4.62
CA GLU A 32 -0.75 34.98 -5.93
C GLU A 32 -1.06 33.57 -6.45
N GLY A 33 -0.13 32.63 -6.22
CA GLY A 33 -0.34 31.22 -6.55
C GLY A 33 -1.55 30.58 -5.85
N ILE A 34 -1.71 30.80 -4.56
CA ILE A 34 -2.89 30.33 -3.83
C ILE A 34 -4.17 31.01 -4.35
N SER A 35 -4.12 32.31 -4.70
CA SER A 35 -5.26 33.02 -5.31
C SER A 35 -5.69 32.36 -6.64
N MET A 36 -4.73 32.03 -7.52
CA MET A 36 -5.01 31.33 -8.78
C MET A 36 -5.63 29.93 -8.53
N MET A 37 -5.13 29.20 -7.55
CA MET A 37 -5.68 27.89 -7.18
C MET A 37 -7.12 28.00 -6.64
N ILE A 38 -7.46 29.07 -5.92
CA ILE A 38 -8.84 29.34 -5.46
C ILE A 38 -9.77 29.56 -6.64
N GLU A 39 -9.34 30.34 -7.65
CA GLU A 39 -10.15 30.63 -8.85
C GLU A 39 -10.41 29.37 -9.67
N ASP A 40 -9.44 28.47 -9.79
CA ASP A 40 -9.54 27.23 -10.57
C ASP A 40 -10.24 26.09 -9.81
N SER A 41 -10.40 26.19 -8.48
CA SER A 41 -10.97 25.13 -7.67
C SER A 41 -12.46 24.94 -7.94
N GLN A 42 -12.86 23.71 -8.33
CA GLN A 42 -14.26 23.31 -8.54
C GLN A 42 -14.87 22.67 -7.28
N ASN A 43 -14.06 22.33 -6.29
CA ASN A 43 -14.49 21.65 -5.06
C ASN A 43 -14.61 22.67 -3.94
N GLU A 44 -15.80 22.83 -3.37
CA GLU A 44 -16.09 23.78 -2.31
C GLU A 44 -15.24 23.56 -1.05
N ASN A 45 -14.92 22.29 -0.69
CA ASN A 45 -14.09 22.00 0.48
C ASN A 45 -12.63 22.40 0.22
N GLU A 46 -12.13 22.18 -0.99
CA GLU A 46 -10.79 22.59 -1.43
C GLU A 46 -10.69 24.11 -1.42
N LYS A 47 -11.69 24.79 -1.99
CA LYS A 47 -11.75 26.24 -2.03
C LYS A 47 -11.70 26.85 -0.62
N GLN A 48 -12.51 26.34 0.30
CA GLN A 48 -12.50 26.82 1.71
C GLN A 48 -11.15 26.59 2.38
N LEU A 49 -10.45 25.48 2.09
CA LEU A 49 -9.11 25.23 2.60
C LEU A 49 -8.11 26.24 2.04
N LEU A 50 -8.14 26.47 0.71
CA LEU A 50 -7.24 27.43 0.04
C LEU A 50 -7.50 28.86 0.50
N GLU A 51 -8.76 29.27 0.68
CA GLU A 51 -9.12 30.59 1.23
C GLU A 51 -8.53 30.79 2.63
N LYS A 52 -8.62 29.78 3.49
CA LYS A 52 -8.00 29.84 4.83
C LYS A 52 -6.49 29.94 4.74
N ILE A 53 -5.84 29.21 3.84
CA ILE A 53 -4.40 29.30 3.60
C ILE A 53 -4.05 30.71 3.10
N TYR A 54 -4.84 31.28 2.20
CA TYR A 54 -4.65 32.61 1.65
C TYR A 54 -4.70 33.69 2.74
N GLU A 55 -5.71 33.67 3.62
CA GLU A 55 -5.84 34.59 4.75
C GLU A 55 -4.63 34.50 5.68
N ASP A 56 -4.21 33.31 6.08
CA ASP A 56 -3.05 33.12 6.95
C ASP A 56 -1.75 33.55 6.24
N LEU A 57 -1.59 33.27 4.95
CA LEU A 57 -0.41 33.61 4.16
C LEU A 57 -0.24 35.12 3.98
N THR A 58 -1.32 35.86 3.80
CA THR A 58 -1.29 37.34 3.75
C THR A 58 -0.85 37.96 5.07
N MET A 59 -1.10 37.31 6.20
CA MET A 59 -0.70 37.79 7.54
C MET A 59 0.72 37.39 7.91
N THR A 60 1.15 36.18 7.55
CA THR A 60 2.42 35.58 8.01
C THR A 60 3.54 35.72 7.00
N SER A 61 3.21 35.90 5.73
CA SER A 61 4.16 35.85 4.58
C SER A 61 4.97 34.54 4.50
N SER A 62 4.58 33.49 5.25
CA SER A 62 5.20 32.16 5.22
C SER A 62 4.15 31.11 4.87
N LEU A 63 4.43 30.38 3.78
CA LEU A 63 3.59 29.29 3.30
C LEU A 63 3.60 28.12 4.31
N ALA A 64 4.78 27.79 4.86
CA ALA A 64 4.95 26.74 5.85
C ALA A 64 4.08 26.98 7.10
N ILE A 65 4.13 28.19 7.66
CA ILE A 65 3.32 28.56 8.84
C ILE A 65 1.82 28.50 8.50
N SER A 66 1.42 28.96 7.33
CA SER A 66 0.03 29.00 6.89
C SER A 66 -0.52 27.58 6.69
N LEU A 67 0.24 26.67 6.09
CA LEU A 67 -0.14 25.25 5.96
C LEU A 67 -0.23 24.55 7.32
N LYS A 68 0.72 24.81 8.22
CA LYS A 68 0.77 24.23 9.58
C LYS A 68 -0.50 24.52 10.40
N LYS A 69 -1.02 25.75 10.30
CA LYS A 69 -2.23 26.18 11.00
C LYS A 69 -3.47 25.41 10.55
N THR A 70 -3.53 24.91 9.34
CA THR A 70 -4.67 24.13 8.85
C THR A 70 -4.77 22.73 9.48
N SER A 71 -3.65 22.18 9.96
CA SER A 71 -3.54 20.84 10.58
C SER A 71 -3.97 19.69 9.64
N VAL A 72 -4.02 19.90 8.31
CA VAL A 72 -4.34 18.87 7.31
C VAL A 72 -3.12 18.41 6.52
N PHE A 73 -2.02 19.17 6.55
CA PHE A 73 -0.76 18.83 5.93
C PHE A 73 0.15 18.06 6.88
N PRO A 74 0.92 17.06 6.38
CA PRO A 74 1.87 16.30 7.19
C PRO A 74 3.01 17.16 7.75
N ASP A 75 3.46 16.86 8.97
CA ASP A 75 4.56 17.58 9.61
C ASP A 75 5.85 17.56 8.79
N TYR A 76 6.16 16.43 8.17
CA TYR A 76 7.31 16.31 7.26
C TYR A 76 7.27 17.35 6.11
N MET A 77 6.12 17.51 5.46
CA MET A 77 5.95 18.52 4.40
C MET A 77 6.21 19.93 4.92
N ILE A 78 5.69 20.23 6.09
CA ILE A 78 5.84 21.56 6.71
C ILE A 78 7.30 21.83 7.04
N GLN A 79 8.00 20.88 7.66
CA GLN A 79 9.42 21.03 8.00
C GLN A 79 10.29 21.21 6.74
N MET A 80 10.02 20.45 5.68
CA MET A 80 10.73 20.62 4.40
C MET A 80 10.47 22.01 3.78
N LEU A 81 9.23 22.49 3.90
CA LEU A 81 8.88 23.80 3.38
C LEU A 81 9.49 24.95 4.21
N GLU A 82 9.55 24.82 5.55
CA GLU A 82 10.27 25.75 6.42
C GLU A 82 11.74 25.91 5.96
N ILE A 83 12.39 24.78 5.63
CA ILE A 83 13.77 24.78 5.11
C ILE A 83 13.84 25.43 3.72
N GLY A 84 12.88 25.13 2.84
CA GLY A 84 12.78 25.76 1.52
C GLY A 84 12.66 27.28 1.59
N GLU A 85 11.86 27.79 2.54
CA GLU A 85 11.71 29.22 2.81
C GLU A 85 13.01 29.85 3.33
N GLU A 86 13.70 29.20 4.27
CA GLU A 86 14.97 29.68 4.80
C GLU A 86 16.09 29.72 3.76
N THR A 87 16.10 28.74 2.85
CA THR A 87 17.13 28.61 1.80
C THR A 87 16.78 29.32 0.49
N GLY A 88 15.53 29.81 0.36
CA GLY A 88 15.02 30.41 -0.87
C GLY A 88 14.78 29.42 -2.01
N ARG A 89 14.64 28.13 -1.71
CA ARG A 89 14.49 27.02 -2.70
C ARG A 89 13.10 26.37 -2.64
N ASN A 90 12.06 27.14 -2.36
CA ASN A 90 10.69 26.67 -2.23
C ASN A 90 10.18 25.93 -3.47
N ASP A 91 10.55 26.37 -4.66
CA ASP A 91 10.16 25.77 -5.93
C ASP A 91 10.73 24.35 -6.09
N GLU A 92 12.00 24.15 -5.72
CA GLU A 92 12.66 22.85 -5.76
C GLU A 92 12.10 21.91 -4.67
N VAL A 93 11.86 22.42 -3.46
CA VAL A 93 11.27 21.65 -2.36
C VAL A 93 9.86 21.21 -2.71
N MET A 94 9.03 22.09 -3.28
CA MET A 94 7.68 21.73 -3.72
C MET A 94 7.68 20.69 -4.84
N ASP A 95 8.60 20.78 -5.80
CA ASP A 95 8.72 19.76 -6.86
C ASP A 95 9.11 18.40 -6.27
N ALA A 96 10.10 18.39 -5.40
CA ALA A 96 10.56 17.17 -4.75
C ALA A 96 9.48 16.54 -3.82
N LEU A 97 8.72 17.35 -3.08
CA LEU A 97 7.56 16.91 -2.31
C LEU A 97 6.46 16.32 -3.20
N SER A 98 6.20 16.93 -4.37
CA SER A 98 5.26 16.38 -5.35
C SER A 98 5.66 14.97 -5.78
N HIS A 99 6.92 14.75 -6.13
CA HIS A 99 7.44 13.43 -6.50
C HIS A 99 7.41 12.45 -5.32
N HIS A 100 7.71 12.91 -4.10
CA HIS A 100 7.62 12.08 -2.90
C HIS A 100 6.21 11.55 -2.67
N TYR A 101 5.19 12.42 -2.68
CA TYR A 101 3.80 12.00 -2.47
C TYR A 101 3.23 11.21 -3.65
N GLN A 102 3.69 11.47 -4.88
CA GLN A 102 3.34 10.66 -6.04
C GLN A 102 3.86 9.22 -5.88
N ARG A 103 5.12 9.04 -5.45
CA ARG A 103 5.73 7.74 -5.17
C ARG A 103 4.97 6.99 -4.06
N GLU A 104 4.64 7.68 -2.96
CA GLU A 104 3.83 7.09 -1.88
C GLU A 104 2.46 6.61 -2.38
N GLU A 105 1.80 7.36 -3.25
CA GLU A 105 0.52 6.97 -3.84
C GLU A 105 0.68 5.76 -4.77
N MET A 106 1.72 5.71 -5.61
CA MET A 106 1.98 4.55 -6.48
C MET A 106 2.19 3.28 -5.67
N ILE A 107 3.02 3.31 -4.63
CA ILE A 107 3.22 2.16 -3.72
C ILE A 107 1.89 1.73 -3.07
N LEU A 108 1.07 2.67 -2.60
CA LEU A 108 -0.23 2.36 -2.00
C LEU A 108 -1.21 1.75 -3.02
N GLN A 109 -1.24 2.25 -4.26
CA GLN A 109 -2.07 1.70 -5.33
C GLN A 109 -1.62 0.29 -5.72
N SER A 110 -0.31 0.04 -5.84
CA SER A 110 0.24 -1.29 -6.12
C SER A 110 -0.16 -2.29 -5.03
N ILE A 111 -0.05 -1.93 -3.75
CA ILE A 111 -0.50 -2.77 -2.63
C ILE A 111 -2.02 -3.00 -2.66
N LYS A 112 -2.81 -1.96 -2.94
CA LYS A 112 -4.27 -2.06 -3.02
C LYS A 112 -4.70 -2.99 -4.14
N ASN A 113 -4.11 -2.85 -5.31
CA ASN A 113 -4.40 -3.70 -6.47
C ASN A 113 -4.01 -5.16 -6.19
N ALA A 114 -2.85 -5.39 -5.55
CA ALA A 114 -2.38 -6.71 -5.15
C ALA A 114 -3.36 -7.46 -4.23
N ILE A 115 -4.15 -6.75 -3.44
CA ILE A 115 -5.12 -7.34 -2.51
C ILE A 115 -6.51 -7.44 -3.16
N THR A 116 -6.92 -6.44 -3.92
CA THR A 116 -8.29 -6.35 -4.48
C THR A 116 -8.57 -7.47 -5.46
N TYR A 117 -7.64 -7.75 -6.38
CA TYR A 117 -7.82 -8.77 -7.41
C TYR A 117 -8.01 -10.19 -6.82
N PRO A 118 -7.10 -10.70 -5.94
CA PRO A 118 -7.31 -11.99 -5.29
C PRO A 118 -8.59 -12.09 -4.47
N MET A 119 -9.02 -11.01 -3.81
CA MET A 119 -10.27 -11.01 -3.05
C MET A 119 -11.49 -11.22 -3.96
N ILE A 120 -11.53 -10.57 -5.13
CA ILE A 120 -12.60 -10.76 -6.11
C ILE A 120 -12.59 -12.20 -6.63
N MET A 121 -11.42 -12.76 -6.95
CA MET A 121 -11.26 -14.15 -7.40
C MET A 121 -11.75 -15.16 -6.34
N ILE A 122 -11.36 -14.99 -5.09
CA ILE A 122 -11.82 -15.85 -3.98
C ILE A 122 -13.34 -15.73 -3.80
N LEU A 123 -13.90 -14.54 -3.87
CA LEU A 123 -15.35 -14.32 -3.78
C LEU A 123 -16.09 -15.09 -4.89
N MET A 124 -15.63 -14.95 -6.14
CA MET A 124 -16.22 -15.66 -7.28
C MET A 124 -16.11 -17.19 -7.12
N MET A 125 -14.93 -17.68 -6.67
CA MET A 125 -14.72 -19.09 -6.39
C MET A 125 -15.70 -19.63 -5.34
N VAL A 126 -15.89 -18.92 -4.25
CA VAL A 126 -16.84 -19.30 -3.20
C VAL A 126 -18.28 -19.34 -3.73
N VAL A 127 -18.68 -18.34 -4.52
CA VAL A 127 -20.03 -18.31 -5.14
C VAL A 127 -20.23 -19.55 -6.03
N ILE A 128 -19.27 -19.89 -6.87
CA ILE A 128 -19.36 -21.09 -7.74
C ILE A 128 -19.51 -22.35 -6.90
N ILE A 129 -18.68 -22.53 -5.87
CA ILE A 129 -18.74 -23.71 -4.98
C ILE A 129 -20.11 -23.78 -4.28
N VAL A 130 -20.62 -22.68 -3.76
CA VAL A 130 -21.94 -22.63 -3.12
C VAL A 130 -23.05 -23.03 -4.09
N ILE A 131 -23.05 -22.52 -5.33
CA ILE A 131 -24.03 -22.88 -6.35
C ILE A 131 -23.94 -24.38 -6.67
N LEU A 132 -22.75 -24.92 -6.88
CA LEU A 132 -22.55 -26.35 -7.16
C LEU A 132 -23.09 -27.22 -6.02
N MET A 133 -22.76 -26.88 -4.78
CA MET A 133 -23.19 -27.67 -3.62
C MET A 133 -24.68 -27.54 -3.31
N THR A 134 -25.29 -26.37 -3.46
CA THR A 134 -26.68 -26.11 -3.04
C THR A 134 -27.71 -26.35 -4.15
N LYS A 135 -27.33 -26.28 -5.42
CA LYS A 135 -28.24 -26.47 -6.56
C LYS A 135 -27.93 -27.72 -7.35
N VAL A 136 -26.67 -27.93 -7.73
CA VAL A 136 -26.31 -29.03 -8.62
C VAL A 136 -26.34 -30.38 -7.92
N MET A 137 -25.72 -30.51 -6.74
CA MET A 137 -25.68 -31.78 -6.00
C MET A 137 -27.04 -32.31 -5.60
N PRO A 138 -28.05 -31.53 -5.14
CA PRO A 138 -29.38 -32.04 -4.86
C PRO A 138 -30.11 -32.58 -6.10
N ILE A 139 -29.92 -31.96 -7.27
CA ILE A 139 -30.51 -32.45 -8.52
C ILE A 139 -29.98 -33.84 -8.84
N PHE A 140 -28.68 -34.07 -8.75
CA PHE A 140 -28.10 -35.37 -8.95
C PHE A 140 -28.59 -36.41 -7.92
N ASN A 141 -28.74 -36.01 -6.65
CA ASN A 141 -29.30 -36.88 -5.62
C ASN A 141 -30.73 -37.37 -5.97
N GLN A 142 -31.59 -36.49 -6.49
CA GLN A 142 -32.92 -36.85 -6.96
C GLN A 142 -32.87 -37.84 -8.12
N VAL A 143 -31.97 -37.64 -9.10
CA VAL A 143 -31.77 -38.57 -10.21
C VAL A 143 -31.35 -39.97 -9.70
N PHE A 144 -30.41 -40.03 -8.75
CA PHE A 144 -29.98 -41.31 -8.16
C PHE A 144 -31.12 -42.04 -7.42
N GLN A 145 -31.91 -41.30 -6.65
CA GLN A 145 -33.08 -41.88 -5.96
C GLN A 145 -34.14 -42.45 -6.94
N GLN A 146 -34.35 -41.73 -8.07
CA GLN A 146 -35.28 -42.21 -9.12
C GLN A 146 -34.77 -43.48 -9.82
N LEU A 147 -33.45 -43.67 -9.89
CA LEU A 147 -32.82 -44.90 -10.42
C LEU A 147 -32.74 -46.03 -9.40
N GLY A 148 -33.33 -45.88 -8.21
CA GLY A 148 -33.35 -46.89 -7.15
C GLY A 148 -32.03 -47.07 -6.41
N HIS A 149 -31.08 -46.13 -6.56
CA HIS A 149 -29.77 -46.19 -5.92
C HIS A 149 -29.55 -45.02 -4.95
N GLU A 150 -28.83 -45.27 -3.85
CA GLU A 150 -28.37 -44.22 -2.95
C GLU A 150 -26.95 -43.78 -3.28
N MET A 151 -26.68 -42.49 -3.13
CA MET A 151 -25.30 -41.97 -3.21
C MET A 151 -24.47 -42.57 -2.05
N THR A 152 -23.31 -43.11 -2.36
CA THR A 152 -22.38 -43.74 -1.41
C THR A 152 -21.00 -43.05 -1.40
N GLY A 153 -20.21 -43.31 -0.39
CA GLY A 153 -18.82 -42.84 -0.31
C GLY A 153 -18.70 -41.34 -0.30
N LEU A 154 -17.78 -40.82 -1.12
CA LEU A 154 -17.46 -39.38 -1.25
C LEU A 154 -18.69 -38.55 -1.67
N SER A 155 -19.53 -39.09 -2.56
CA SER A 155 -20.75 -38.42 -3.05
C SER A 155 -21.73 -38.12 -1.92
N LYS A 156 -21.92 -39.09 -0.97
CA LYS A 156 -22.76 -38.89 0.21
C LYS A 156 -22.20 -37.85 1.17
N GLY A 157 -20.87 -37.83 1.36
CA GLY A 157 -20.18 -36.81 2.16
C GLY A 157 -20.36 -35.40 1.59
N ILE A 158 -20.17 -35.23 0.29
CA ILE A 158 -20.34 -33.94 -0.40
C ILE A 158 -21.81 -33.49 -0.39
N LEU A 159 -22.76 -34.45 -0.55
CA LEU A 159 -24.18 -34.15 -0.47
C LEU A 159 -24.59 -33.70 0.95
N LEU A 160 -24.07 -34.34 2.01
CA LEU A 160 -24.35 -33.94 3.39
C LEU A 160 -23.82 -32.53 3.69
N LEU A 161 -22.59 -32.21 3.21
CA LEU A 161 -22.04 -30.87 3.29
C LEU A 161 -22.89 -29.87 2.50
N GLY A 162 -23.31 -30.22 1.27
CA GLY A 162 -24.17 -29.39 0.43
C GLY A 162 -25.54 -29.14 1.07
N ASN A 163 -26.19 -30.13 1.66
CA ASN A 163 -27.46 -30.00 2.35
C ASN A 163 -27.35 -29.14 3.62
N THR A 164 -26.24 -29.30 4.37
CA THR A 164 -25.96 -28.46 5.54
C THR A 164 -25.71 -27.03 5.11
N LEU A 165 -24.91 -26.84 4.05
CA LEU A 165 -24.64 -25.54 3.48
C LEU A 165 -25.90 -24.87 2.91
N SER A 166 -26.77 -25.66 2.24
CA SER A 166 -28.07 -25.17 1.73
C SER A 166 -28.99 -24.72 2.86
N LYS A 167 -29.07 -25.51 3.95
CA LYS A 167 -29.87 -25.18 5.13
C LYS A 167 -29.40 -23.92 5.84
N TYR A 168 -28.10 -23.67 5.85
CA TYR A 168 -27.46 -22.51 6.47
C TYR A 168 -26.86 -21.53 5.46
N ALA A 169 -27.24 -21.62 4.20
CA ALA A 169 -26.65 -20.80 3.12
C ALA A 169 -26.72 -19.29 3.41
N ALA A 170 -27.86 -18.82 3.92
CA ALA A 170 -28.02 -17.41 4.31
C ALA A 170 -27.04 -17.01 5.42
N VAL A 171 -26.88 -17.88 6.45
CA VAL A 171 -25.93 -17.61 7.56
C VAL A 171 -24.50 -17.62 7.05
N PHE A 172 -24.15 -18.58 6.17
CA PHE A 172 -22.81 -18.66 5.58
C PHE A 172 -22.48 -17.44 4.71
N ILE A 173 -23.43 -16.99 3.88
CA ILE A 173 -23.28 -15.77 3.08
C ILE A 173 -23.13 -14.54 3.98
N ILE A 174 -23.94 -14.44 5.03
CA ILE A 174 -23.83 -13.33 6.00
C ILE A 174 -22.47 -13.35 6.70
N ILE A 175 -21.99 -14.50 7.15
CA ILE A 175 -20.66 -14.64 7.76
C ILE A 175 -19.56 -14.25 6.76
N LEU A 176 -19.67 -14.71 5.51
CA LEU A 176 -18.73 -14.35 4.44
C LEU A 176 -18.69 -12.84 4.19
N LEU A 177 -19.87 -12.22 4.09
CA LEU A 177 -19.98 -10.75 3.93
C LEU A 177 -19.42 -9.99 5.14
N ILE A 178 -19.64 -10.51 6.37
CA ILE A 178 -19.07 -9.94 7.59
C ILE A 178 -17.54 -10.07 7.57
N VAL A 179 -16.99 -11.22 7.16
CA VAL A 179 -15.53 -11.43 7.07
C VAL A 179 -14.92 -10.50 6.02
N ILE A 180 -15.53 -10.40 4.84
CA ILE A 180 -15.08 -9.48 3.78
C ILE A 180 -15.18 -8.03 4.26
N GLY A 181 -16.31 -7.63 4.84
CA GLY A 181 -16.51 -6.30 5.41
C GLY A 181 -15.53 -5.99 6.55
N PHE A 182 -15.22 -6.98 7.39
CA PHE A 182 -14.25 -6.86 8.47
C PHE A 182 -12.81 -6.70 7.93
N ILE A 183 -12.44 -7.47 6.90
CA ILE A 183 -11.14 -7.31 6.23
C ILE A 183 -11.06 -5.92 5.57
N PHE A 184 -12.12 -5.50 4.87
CA PHE A 184 -12.20 -4.17 4.27
C PHE A 184 -12.10 -3.06 5.32
N TYR A 185 -12.81 -3.20 6.45
CA TYR A 185 -12.73 -2.29 7.60
C TYR A 185 -11.34 -2.23 8.21
N LEU A 186 -10.66 -3.37 8.37
CA LEU A 186 -9.28 -3.45 8.86
C LEU A 186 -8.29 -2.75 7.91
N LEU A 187 -8.48 -2.90 6.60
CA LEU A 187 -7.64 -2.24 5.58
C LEU A 187 -7.89 -0.74 5.49
N HIS A 188 -9.12 -0.29 5.81
CA HIS A 188 -9.48 1.14 5.75
C HIS A 188 -9.14 1.90 7.03
N ASN A 189 -9.02 1.25 8.18
CA ASN A 189 -8.82 1.90 9.48
C ASN A 189 -7.33 1.90 9.90
N LYS A 190 -6.79 3.08 10.32
CA LYS A 190 -5.38 3.24 10.74
C LYS A 190 -4.94 2.20 11.78
N LYS A 191 -5.78 1.92 12.80
CA LYS A 191 -5.52 0.91 13.84
C LYS A 191 -5.64 -0.54 13.33
N GLY A 192 -6.43 -0.78 12.29
CA GLY A 192 -6.59 -2.08 11.64
C GLY A 192 -5.34 -2.45 10.84
N LYS A 193 -4.75 -1.49 10.13
CA LYS A 193 -3.52 -1.67 9.36
C LYS A 193 -2.35 -2.16 10.22
N GLU A 194 -2.21 -1.67 11.46
CA GLU A 194 -1.16 -2.13 12.38
C GLU A 194 -1.36 -3.59 12.83
N LYS A 195 -2.60 -3.98 13.15
CA LYS A 195 -2.90 -5.38 13.55
C LYS A 195 -2.74 -6.35 12.38
N PHE A 196 -3.19 -5.95 11.19
CA PHE A 196 -3.04 -6.73 9.97
C PHE A 196 -1.56 -6.94 9.64
N LYS A 197 -0.76 -5.88 9.73
CA LYS A 197 0.69 -5.90 9.58
C LYS A 197 1.35 -6.90 10.55
N THR A 198 0.93 -6.95 11.82
CA THR A 198 1.51 -7.85 12.82
C THR A 198 1.27 -9.33 12.50
N ILE A 199 0.11 -9.69 11.94
CA ILE A 199 -0.23 -11.06 11.54
C ILE A 199 0.59 -11.47 10.31
N PHE A 200 0.70 -10.61 9.31
CA PHE A 200 1.41 -10.89 8.07
C PHE A 200 2.95 -10.78 8.18
N TYR A 201 3.45 -10.11 9.21
CA TYR A 201 4.89 -9.96 9.49
C TYR A 201 5.59 -11.30 9.82
N HIS A 202 4.81 -12.36 10.11
CA HIS A 202 5.33 -13.72 10.29
C HIS A 202 5.77 -14.38 8.97
N PHE A 203 5.29 -13.90 7.83
CA PHE A 203 5.70 -14.41 6.52
C PHE A 203 6.97 -13.69 6.05
N LYS A 204 8.08 -14.42 5.94
CA LYS A 204 9.41 -13.90 5.56
C LYS A 204 9.40 -13.06 4.27
N GLY A 205 8.56 -13.43 3.29
CA GLY A 205 8.40 -12.69 2.03
C GLY A 205 7.78 -11.30 2.21
N ILE A 206 6.73 -11.23 3.04
CA ILE A 206 6.01 -9.98 3.32
C ILE A 206 6.86 -9.05 4.18
N LYS A 207 7.60 -9.60 5.16
CA LYS A 207 8.55 -8.83 5.96
C LYS A 207 9.60 -8.13 5.07
N ASN A 208 10.15 -8.85 4.09
CA ASN A 208 11.13 -8.29 3.16
C ASN A 208 10.54 -7.19 2.26
N LEU A 209 9.28 -7.34 1.82
CA LEU A 209 8.58 -6.31 1.05
C LEU A 209 8.40 -5.02 1.87
N PHE A 210 7.93 -5.12 3.12
CA PHE A 210 7.80 -3.96 4.00
C PHE A 210 9.14 -3.31 4.31
N HIS A 211 10.20 -4.10 4.49
CA HIS A 211 11.54 -3.56 4.68
C HIS A 211 12.00 -2.72 3.48
N LYS A 212 11.76 -3.21 2.25
CA LYS A 212 12.06 -2.44 1.03
C LYS A 212 11.25 -1.15 0.94
N ILE A 213 9.96 -1.17 1.33
CA ILE A 213 9.11 0.03 1.36
C ILE A 213 9.68 1.07 2.34
N TYR A 214 10.13 0.65 3.52
CA TYR A 214 10.73 1.57 4.48
C TYR A 214 12.09 2.10 4.03
N ALA A 215 12.91 1.25 3.41
CA ALA A 215 14.18 1.66 2.81
C ALA A 215 13.97 2.66 1.66
N CYS A 216 12.95 2.45 0.82
CA CYS A 216 12.55 3.37 -0.25
C CYS A 216 12.12 4.74 0.32
N ARG A 217 11.28 4.75 1.36
CA ARG A 217 10.88 5.98 2.06
C ARG A 217 12.05 6.72 2.66
N LEU A 218 12.95 6.00 3.31
CA LEU A 218 14.16 6.60 3.89
C LEU A 218 15.02 7.23 2.80
N ALA A 219 15.30 6.49 1.72
CA ALA A 219 16.12 6.98 0.61
C ALA A 219 15.49 8.20 -0.06
N GLY A 220 14.17 8.16 -0.35
CA GLY A 220 13.43 9.28 -0.94
C GLY A 220 13.38 10.51 -0.05
N GLY A 221 13.16 10.32 1.26
CA GLY A 221 13.18 11.40 2.24
C GLY A 221 14.57 12.04 2.38
N MET A 222 15.62 11.21 2.41
CA MET A 222 17.00 11.68 2.45
C MET A 222 17.40 12.41 1.17
N SER A 223 17.03 11.89 -0.02
CA SER A 223 17.28 12.56 -1.29
C SER A 223 16.70 13.96 -1.30
N LEU A 224 15.44 14.10 -0.91
CA LEU A 224 14.74 15.39 -0.85
C LEU A 224 15.43 16.35 0.12
N SER A 225 15.76 15.90 1.31
CA SER A 225 16.41 16.72 2.34
C SER A 225 17.83 17.14 1.96
N LEU A 226 18.61 16.23 1.36
CA LEU A 226 19.97 16.53 0.86
C LEU A 226 19.94 17.53 -0.29
N LYS A 227 19.03 17.36 -1.26
CA LYS A 227 18.84 18.32 -2.38
C LYS A 227 18.43 19.70 -1.87
N SER A 228 17.78 19.78 -0.71
CA SER A 228 17.44 21.04 -0.04
C SER A 228 18.61 21.67 0.73
N GLY A 229 19.78 21.02 0.73
CA GLY A 229 21.02 21.55 1.34
C GLY A 229 21.16 21.24 2.83
N LEU A 230 20.39 20.32 3.37
CA LEU A 230 20.49 19.94 4.78
C LEU A 230 21.74 19.09 5.08
N PRO A 231 22.32 19.22 6.27
CA PRO A 231 23.35 18.30 6.76
C PRO A 231 22.84 16.87 6.81
N PHE A 232 23.72 15.91 6.54
CA PHE A 232 23.36 14.50 6.40
C PHE A 232 22.64 13.94 7.64
N ASP A 233 23.11 14.27 8.84
CA ASP A 233 22.51 13.81 10.10
C ASP A 233 21.07 14.28 10.25
N ARG A 234 20.80 15.54 9.87
CA ARG A 234 19.45 16.10 9.90
C ARG A 234 18.53 15.43 8.87
N CYS A 235 19.09 15.04 7.70
CA CYS A 235 18.34 14.30 6.68
C CYS A 235 17.87 12.93 7.20
N ILE A 236 18.71 12.20 7.95
CA ILE A 236 18.32 10.92 8.57
C ILE A 236 17.20 11.13 9.59
N GLU A 237 17.31 12.12 10.46
CA GLU A 237 16.29 12.42 11.48
C GLU A 237 14.92 12.71 10.86
N LEU A 238 14.87 13.60 9.87
CA LEU A 238 13.63 13.97 9.18
C LEU A 238 13.04 12.77 8.44
N SER A 239 13.86 12.02 7.72
CA SER A 239 13.40 10.86 6.96
C SER A 239 12.90 9.72 7.87
N LYS A 240 13.42 9.60 9.09
CA LYS A 240 12.95 8.65 10.09
C LYS A 240 11.50 8.91 10.52
N GLU A 241 11.03 10.16 10.49
CA GLU A 241 9.63 10.51 10.81
C GLU A 241 8.64 9.93 9.80
N LEU A 242 9.06 9.63 8.57
CA LEU A 242 8.25 8.97 7.55
C LEU A 242 8.00 7.49 7.84
N ILE A 243 8.67 6.93 8.86
CA ILE A 243 8.70 5.49 9.12
C ILE A 243 8.15 5.19 10.51
N TYR A 244 6.96 4.60 10.56
CA TYR A 244 6.29 4.24 11.83
C TYR A 244 6.66 2.85 12.36
N ASP A 245 7.56 2.11 11.66
CA ASP A 245 7.95 0.76 12.07
C ASP A 245 9.09 0.78 13.09
N LYS A 246 8.81 0.28 14.31
CA LYS A 246 9.77 0.27 15.41
C LYS A 246 11.03 -0.56 15.15
N HIS A 247 10.93 -1.60 14.33
CA HIS A 247 12.09 -2.44 14.01
C HIS A 247 13.02 -1.71 13.06
N PHE A 248 12.47 -1.14 11.99
CA PHE A 248 13.24 -0.37 11.03
C PHE A 248 13.82 0.92 11.66
N GLN A 249 13.08 1.57 12.56
CA GLN A 249 13.62 2.71 13.34
C GLN A 249 14.83 2.33 14.19
N LYS A 250 14.91 1.09 14.72
CA LYS A 250 16.10 0.60 15.41
C LYS A 250 17.30 0.41 14.46
N GLU A 251 17.04 -0.04 13.23
CA GLU A 251 18.07 -0.15 12.20
C GLU A 251 18.61 1.23 11.83
N ILE A 252 17.74 2.25 11.71
CA ILE A 252 18.17 3.64 11.49
C ILE A 252 19.00 4.16 12.67
N ASN A 253 18.58 3.93 13.91
CA ASN A 253 19.34 4.35 15.09
C ASN A 253 20.72 3.66 15.13
N ASN A 254 20.80 2.38 14.76
CA ASN A 254 22.06 1.67 14.66
C ASN A 254 22.96 2.29 13.56
N CYS A 255 22.38 2.67 12.43
CA CYS A 255 23.11 3.37 11.38
C CYS A 255 23.68 4.71 11.88
N GLN A 256 22.89 5.51 12.58
CA GLN A 256 23.32 6.77 13.16
C GLN A 256 24.48 6.56 14.15
N ASN A 257 24.40 5.57 15.05
CA ASN A 257 25.48 5.25 15.99
C ASN A 257 26.78 4.88 15.25
N LEU A 258 26.70 4.07 14.18
CA LEU A 258 27.87 3.69 13.37
C LEU A 258 28.49 4.91 12.67
N LEU A 259 27.68 5.87 12.24
CA LEU A 259 28.17 7.13 11.66
C LEU A 259 28.85 8.01 12.72
N ASP A 260 28.28 8.12 13.92
CA ASP A 260 28.86 8.86 15.05
C ASP A 260 30.21 8.25 15.51
N GLU A 261 30.36 6.92 15.36
CA GLU A 261 31.62 6.19 15.58
C GLU A 261 32.63 6.37 14.44
N GLY A 262 32.29 7.12 13.38
CA GLY A 262 33.19 7.41 12.26
C GLY A 262 33.22 6.37 11.14
N SER A 263 32.22 5.48 11.08
CA SER A 263 32.06 4.59 9.93
C SER A 263 31.68 5.37 8.66
N SER A 264 32.11 4.89 7.47
CA SER A 264 31.66 5.45 6.20
C SER A 264 30.14 5.25 6.00
N LEU A 265 29.51 6.12 5.22
CA LEU A 265 28.06 6.05 4.93
C LEU A 265 27.67 4.66 4.40
N ALA A 266 28.38 4.18 3.38
CA ALA A 266 28.10 2.88 2.78
C ALA A 266 28.21 1.73 3.78
N LYS A 267 29.19 1.78 4.69
CA LYS A 267 29.39 0.76 5.72
C LYS A 267 28.27 0.83 6.78
N ALA A 268 27.95 2.02 7.27
CA ALA A 268 26.91 2.21 8.28
C ALA A 268 25.52 1.72 7.79
N PHE A 269 25.15 2.06 6.56
CA PHE A 269 23.90 1.59 5.96
C PHE A 269 23.87 0.09 5.66
N HIS A 270 25.02 -0.50 5.29
CA HIS A 270 25.13 -1.93 5.06
C HIS A 270 25.06 -2.73 6.37
N ASP A 271 25.82 -2.34 7.39
CA ASP A 271 25.94 -3.07 8.67
C ASP A 271 24.66 -2.92 9.51
N SER A 272 23.91 -1.84 9.33
CA SER A 272 22.57 -1.67 9.89
C SER A 272 21.46 -2.40 9.10
N HIS A 273 21.79 -3.06 7.99
CA HIS A 273 20.89 -3.80 7.11
C HIS A 273 19.84 -2.95 6.38
N ILE A 274 19.96 -1.63 6.38
CA ILE A 274 19.05 -0.72 5.67
C ILE A 274 19.22 -0.87 4.16
N PHE A 275 20.45 -0.74 3.65
CA PHE A 275 20.80 -0.96 2.26
C PHE A 275 21.75 -2.14 2.13
N THR A 276 21.43 -3.05 1.22
CA THR A 276 22.21 -4.27 0.99
C THR A 276 22.50 -4.46 -0.50
N GLY A 277 23.50 -5.30 -0.82
CA GLY A 277 23.74 -5.69 -2.20
C GLY A 277 24.10 -4.51 -3.11
N VAL A 278 23.23 -4.20 -4.08
CA VAL A 278 23.47 -3.17 -5.11
C VAL A 278 23.41 -1.78 -4.47
N GLN A 279 22.41 -1.49 -3.64
CA GLN A 279 22.22 -0.18 -3.00
C GLN A 279 23.45 0.23 -2.16
N ALA A 280 24.01 -0.69 -1.37
CA ALA A 280 25.22 -0.42 -0.58
C ALA A 280 26.44 -0.11 -1.46
N ARG A 281 26.56 -0.80 -2.62
CA ARG A 281 27.63 -0.49 -3.59
C ARG A 281 27.44 0.85 -4.26
N MET A 282 26.21 1.20 -4.64
CA MET A 282 25.87 2.51 -5.20
C MET A 282 26.26 3.62 -4.23
N LEU A 283 25.86 3.46 -2.95
CA LEU A 283 26.19 4.44 -1.91
C LEU A 283 27.71 4.59 -1.70
N ASN A 284 28.48 3.48 -1.73
CA ASN A 284 29.95 3.53 -1.61
C ASN A 284 30.62 4.30 -2.78
N ILE A 285 30.08 4.19 -3.98
CA ILE A 285 30.58 4.94 -5.14
C ILE A 285 30.23 6.42 -5.01
N ALA A 286 28.99 6.72 -4.62
CA ALA A 286 28.50 8.09 -4.47
C ALA A 286 29.21 8.84 -3.34
N GLU A 287 29.50 8.17 -2.22
CA GLU A 287 30.25 8.74 -1.11
C GLU A 287 31.65 9.22 -1.57
N LYS A 288 32.34 8.40 -2.38
CA LYS A 288 33.64 8.74 -2.95
C LYS A 288 33.58 9.84 -4.03
N ALA A 289 32.44 9.93 -4.74
CA ALA A 289 32.22 10.93 -5.79
C ALA A 289 31.65 12.25 -5.24
N GLY A 290 31.22 12.31 -3.97
CA GLY A 290 30.54 13.45 -3.39
C GLY A 290 29.12 13.71 -3.94
N GLN A 291 28.45 12.65 -4.42
CA GLN A 291 27.13 12.72 -5.08
C GLN A 291 26.08 11.90 -4.31
N VAL A 292 26.04 12.05 -2.99
CA VAL A 292 25.15 11.27 -2.13
C VAL A 292 23.68 11.66 -2.31
N ASP A 293 23.39 12.90 -2.66
CA ASP A 293 22.05 13.43 -2.92
C ASP A 293 21.37 12.78 -4.12
N SER A 294 22.08 12.67 -5.25
CA SER A 294 21.54 12.06 -6.47
C SER A 294 21.39 10.54 -6.33
N ILE A 295 22.36 9.89 -5.68
CA ILE A 295 22.32 8.43 -5.54
C ILE A 295 21.21 7.97 -4.58
N MET A 296 20.82 8.78 -3.60
CA MET A 296 19.68 8.49 -2.75
C MET A 296 18.36 8.44 -3.53
N ASP A 297 18.23 9.29 -4.55
CA ASP A 297 17.08 9.26 -5.46
C ASP A 297 17.09 8.01 -6.35
N ASP A 298 18.25 7.67 -6.91
CA ASP A 298 18.42 6.45 -7.71
C ASP A 298 18.12 5.19 -6.89
N ILE A 299 18.58 5.14 -5.63
CA ILE A 299 18.27 4.04 -4.70
C ILE A 299 16.77 3.98 -4.43
N ALA A 300 16.11 5.11 -4.22
CA ALA A 300 14.68 5.16 -4.00
C ALA A 300 13.90 4.64 -5.22
N ASN A 301 14.27 5.06 -6.44
CA ASN A 301 13.66 4.62 -7.69
C ASN A 301 13.89 3.10 -7.89
N GLN A 302 15.10 2.62 -7.70
CA GLN A 302 15.40 1.19 -7.79
C GLN A 302 14.58 0.35 -6.79
N LEU A 303 14.45 0.83 -5.55
CA LEU A 303 13.65 0.13 -4.54
C LEU A 303 12.15 0.14 -4.89
N GLU A 304 11.64 1.20 -5.50
CA GLU A 304 10.28 1.28 -6.03
C GLU A 304 10.04 0.21 -7.11
N ASP A 305 10.93 0.11 -8.10
CA ASP A 305 10.86 -0.93 -9.13
C ASP A 305 10.90 -2.34 -8.50
N GLU A 306 11.80 -2.57 -7.53
CA GLU A 306 11.89 -3.85 -6.82
C GLU A 306 10.64 -4.17 -5.98
N ILE A 307 9.95 -3.16 -5.43
CA ILE A 307 8.68 -3.31 -4.71
C ILE A 307 7.60 -3.75 -5.69
N ASP A 308 7.46 -3.07 -6.82
CA ASP A 308 6.46 -3.37 -7.84
C ASP A 308 6.67 -4.76 -8.47
N GLU A 309 7.92 -5.14 -8.74
CA GLU A 309 8.27 -6.49 -9.22
C GLU A 309 7.88 -7.56 -8.19
N LYS A 310 8.17 -7.34 -6.90
CA LYS A 310 7.80 -8.28 -5.83
C LYS A 310 6.30 -8.41 -5.67
N ILE A 311 5.56 -7.31 -5.69
CA ILE A 311 4.10 -7.31 -5.62
C ILE A 311 3.53 -8.08 -6.81
N SER A 312 3.98 -7.78 -8.02
CA SER A 312 3.56 -8.47 -9.26
C SER A 312 3.88 -9.97 -9.21
N SER A 313 5.06 -10.33 -8.72
CA SER A 313 5.46 -11.74 -8.54
C SER A 313 4.52 -12.51 -7.60
N TYR A 314 4.07 -11.90 -6.51
CA TYR A 314 3.11 -12.53 -5.60
C TYR A 314 1.73 -12.72 -6.25
N ILE A 315 1.26 -11.74 -7.01
CA ILE A 315 -0.02 -11.84 -7.75
C ILE A 315 0.07 -12.96 -8.78
N ASN A 316 1.14 -13.00 -9.56
CA ASN A 316 1.37 -13.99 -10.63
C ASN A 316 1.43 -15.43 -10.13
N ILE A 317 1.86 -15.68 -8.90
CA ILE A 317 1.84 -17.01 -8.27
C ILE A 317 0.45 -17.33 -7.70
N LEU A 318 -0.22 -16.34 -7.15
CA LEU A 318 -1.49 -16.53 -6.44
C LEU A 318 -2.62 -16.86 -7.42
N GLU A 319 -2.65 -16.25 -8.59
CA GLU A 319 -3.68 -16.47 -9.61
C GLU A 319 -3.73 -17.93 -10.10
N PRO A 320 -2.66 -18.55 -10.64
CA PRO A 320 -2.70 -19.96 -11.04
C PRO A 320 -3.00 -20.90 -9.87
N THR A 321 -2.52 -20.57 -8.67
CA THR A 321 -2.78 -21.38 -7.48
C THR A 321 -4.27 -21.43 -7.15
N LEU A 322 -4.97 -20.29 -7.20
CA LEU A 322 -6.42 -20.23 -6.99
C LEU A 322 -7.19 -21.01 -8.07
N VAL A 323 -6.78 -20.89 -9.33
CA VAL A 323 -7.40 -21.63 -10.45
C VAL A 323 -7.22 -23.16 -10.28
N ILE A 324 -6.03 -23.61 -9.90
CA ILE A 324 -5.75 -25.02 -9.62
C ILE A 324 -6.64 -25.54 -8.46
N ILE A 325 -6.72 -24.80 -7.37
CA ILE A 325 -7.56 -25.17 -6.23
C ILE A 325 -9.03 -25.30 -6.66
N LEU A 326 -9.55 -24.30 -7.41
CA LEU A 326 -10.91 -24.34 -7.91
C LEU A 326 -11.14 -25.56 -8.83
N SER A 327 -10.22 -25.82 -9.75
CA SER A 327 -10.30 -26.93 -10.69
C SER A 327 -10.32 -28.29 -9.96
N ILE A 328 -9.51 -28.45 -8.92
CA ILE A 328 -9.52 -29.67 -8.08
C ILE A 328 -10.86 -29.82 -7.37
N ILE A 329 -11.39 -28.75 -6.76
CA ILE A 329 -12.68 -28.82 -6.05
C ILE A 329 -13.80 -29.17 -7.02
N VAL A 330 -13.89 -28.51 -8.18
CA VAL A 330 -14.89 -28.78 -9.20
C VAL A 330 -14.73 -30.21 -9.74
N GLY A 331 -13.50 -30.64 -10.01
CA GLY A 331 -13.20 -32.00 -10.46
C GLY A 331 -13.65 -33.06 -9.47
N VAL A 332 -13.39 -32.87 -8.18
CA VAL A 332 -13.87 -33.81 -7.11
C VAL A 332 -15.39 -33.84 -7.06
N ILE A 333 -16.09 -32.72 -7.19
CA ILE A 333 -17.56 -32.66 -7.22
C ILE A 333 -18.08 -33.42 -8.45
N LEU A 334 -17.51 -33.19 -9.64
CA LEU A 334 -17.92 -33.88 -10.86
C LEU A 334 -17.66 -35.39 -10.78
N LEU A 335 -16.49 -35.83 -10.31
CA LEU A 335 -16.16 -37.24 -10.13
C LEU A 335 -17.09 -37.91 -9.13
N SER A 336 -17.48 -37.22 -8.05
CA SER A 336 -18.40 -37.77 -7.05
C SER A 336 -19.81 -38.01 -7.60
N VAL A 337 -20.17 -37.35 -8.70
CA VAL A 337 -21.42 -37.58 -9.42
C VAL A 337 -21.25 -38.65 -10.51
N MET A 338 -20.16 -38.61 -11.28
CA MET A 338 -19.94 -39.49 -12.42
C MET A 338 -19.63 -40.93 -12.04
N LEU A 339 -18.84 -41.16 -10.95
CA LEU A 339 -18.47 -42.51 -10.52
C LEU A 339 -19.68 -43.40 -10.20
N PRO A 340 -20.69 -42.99 -9.42
CA PRO A 340 -21.87 -43.77 -9.20
C PRO A 340 -22.71 -44.01 -10.47
N LEU A 341 -22.80 -43.02 -11.37
CA LEU A 341 -23.50 -43.19 -12.66
C LEU A 341 -22.87 -44.28 -13.51
N LEU A 342 -21.55 -44.30 -13.62
CA LEU A 342 -20.83 -45.38 -14.31
C LEU A 342 -21.05 -46.76 -13.67
N GLY A 343 -21.10 -46.81 -12.33
CA GLY A 343 -21.40 -48.03 -11.59
C GLY A 343 -22.79 -48.59 -11.89
N ILE A 344 -23.79 -47.72 -12.06
CA ILE A 344 -25.15 -48.12 -12.45
C ILE A 344 -25.17 -48.64 -13.89
N MET A 345 -24.54 -47.91 -14.81
CA MET A 345 -24.47 -48.32 -16.24
C MET A 345 -23.71 -49.63 -16.46
N SER A 346 -22.74 -49.97 -15.62
CA SER A 346 -21.99 -51.22 -15.70
C SER A 346 -22.72 -52.45 -15.13
N ASN A 347 -23.79 -52.24 -14.37
CA ASN A 347 -24.63 -53.27 -13.76
C ASN A 347 -25.96 -53.55 -14.53
N ILE A 348 -26.19 -52.82 -15.63
CA ILE A 348 -27.24 -53.06 -16.63
C ILE A 348 -26.60 -53.80 -17.78
#